data_1670285dd848fba78c8ed74267c6740b
#
_entry.id   1670285dd848fba78c8ed74267c6740b
#
_cell.length_a   1.000
_cell.length_b   1.000
_cell.length_c   1.000
_cell.angle_alpha   90.00
_cell.angle_beta   90.00
_cell.angle_gamma   90.00
#
_symmetry.space_group_name_H-M   'P 1'
#
loop_
_entity.id
_entity.type
_entity.pdbx_description
1 polymer ?
#
loop_
_entity_poly.entity_id
_entity_poly.type
_entity_poly.pdbx_seq_one_letter_code
_entity_poly.pdbx_strand_id
1 'polypeptide(L)'
;DVYKRQVDTFKSQNRGGKGIKGMQTIDEDYVEELFMTSTHHYIMFFTNTGRVYRLKGYEIPEASRTARGTAIINLLQLMPDEKITAMIPIDEYKEGQYLFMATKKGLVKKTPITDYANVRKTGLAAITLREEDELIEVKFTDQDQDIILVTKYGQCIRFNEKDVRATGRTS
;
A
#
# COMPACT_ATOMS: atom_id res chain seq x y z
N ASP A 1 2.92 11.12 7.76
CA ASP A 1 1.59 11.35 8.36
C ASP A 1 0.49 10.87 7.41
N VAL A 2 -0.64 10.49 7.98
CA VAL A 2 -1.82 10.04 7.22
C VAL A 2 -3.05 10.83 7.62
N TYR A 3 -3.91 11.15 6.66
CA TYR A 3 -5.25 11.66 6.89
C TYR A 3 -6.13 11.46 5.66
N LYS A 4 -7.44 11.61 5.83
CA LYS A 4 -8.40 11.58 4.73
C LYS A 4 -9.08 12.92 4.53
N ARG A 5 -9.57 13.14 3.32
CA ARG A 5 -10.41 14.28 2.94
C ARG A 5 -11.48 13.85 1.95
N GLN A 6 -12.59 14.54 1.98
CA GLN A 6 -13.66 14.35 1.01
C GLN A 6 -13.26 14.90 -0.35
N VAL A 7 -13.58 14.17 -1.41
CA VAL A 7 -13.22 14.52 -2.79
C VAL A 7 -13.81 15.87 -3.21
N ASP A 8 -15.01 16.19 -2.79
CA ASP A 8 -15.73 17.43 -3.10
C ASP A 8 -15.10 18.69 -2.49
N THR A 9 -14.16 18.55 -1.54
CA THR A 9 -13.37 19.68 -1.03
C THR A 9 -12.34 20.20 -2.06
N PHE A 10 -12.08 19.44 -3.12
CA PHE A 10 -11.19 19.83 -4.22
C PHE A 10 -12.02 20.27 -5.41
N LYS A 11 -12.06 21.59 -5.64
CA LYS A 11 -12.81 22.16 -6.77
C LYS A 11 -12.07 21.94 -8.08
N SER A 12 -12.82 21.59 -9.12
CA SER A 12 -12.29 21.55 -10.48
C SER A 12 -11.75 22.92 -10.91
N GLN A 13 -10.63 22.92 -11.60
CA GLN A 13 -10.00 24.14 -12.15
C GLN A 13 -9.81 23.98 -13.66
N ASN A 14 -9.88 25.10 -14.39
CA ASN A 14 -9.58 25.13 -15.82
C ASN A 14 -8.07 24.95 -16.08
N ARG A 15 -7.72 24.69 -17.33
CA ARG A 15 -6.32 24.65 -17.80
C ARG A 15 -5.62 25.96 -17.43
N GLY A 16 -4.48 25.86 -16.76
CA GLY A 16 -3.75 27.04 -16.24
C GLY A 16 -4.15 27.47 -14.84
N GLY A 17 -5.02 26.73 -14.17
CA GLY A 17 -5.30 26.95 -12.74
C GLY A 17 -4.06 26.73 -11.87
N LYS A 18 -3.98 27.47 -10.74
CA LYS A 18 -2.82 27.43 -9.83
C LYS A 18 -2.75 26.18 -8.93
N GLY A 19 -3.72 25.27 -9.06
CA GLY A 19 -3.84 24.13 -8.15
C GLY A 19 -4.34 24.52 -6.74
N ILE A 20 -4.54 23.52 -5.92
CA ILE A 20 -4.95 23.68 -4.53
C ILE A 20 -3.97 22.87 -3.67
N LYS A 21 -3.40 23.49 -2.63
CA LYS A 21 -2.55 22.79 -1.67
C LYS A 21 -3.36 21.68 -0.99
N GLY A 22 -2.94 20.44 -1.18
CA GLY A 22 -3.61 19.27 -0.62
C GLY A 22 -3.28 19.03 0.85
N MET A 23 -2.03 19.20 1.23
CA MET A 23 -1.49 18.90 2.56
C MET A 23 -0.40 19.90 2.93
N GLN A 24 -0.24 20.17 4.22
CA GLN A 24 0.93 20.88 4.72
C GLN A 24 1.95 19.86 5.21
N THR A 25 3.10 19.86 4.58
CA THR A 25 4.26 19.06 5.01
C THR A 25 5.16 19.89 5.90
N ILE A 26 5.91 19.24 6.78
CA ILE A 26 7.05 19.85 7.48
C ILE A 26 8.26 19.86 6.54
N ASP A 27 9.30 20.62 6.91
CA ASP A 27 10.54 20.67 6.14
C ASP A 27 11.12 19.26 5.96
N GLU A 28 11.61 18.99 4.76
CA GLU A 28 12.16 17.68 4.32
C GLU A 28 11.15 16.54 4.17
N ASP A 29 9.85 16.78 4.42
CA ASP A 29 8.80 15.78 4.21
C ASP A 29 8.05 16.02 2.89
N TYR A 30 7.51 14.97 2.29
CA TYR A 30 6.78 15.03 1.02
C TYR A 30 5.63 14.02 0.99
N VAL A 31 4.67 14.25 0.10
CA VAL A 31 3.57 13.31 -0.14
C VAL A 31 4.10 12.12 -0.95
N GLU A 32 4.08 10.95 -0.35
CA GLU A 32 4.58 9.72 -0.95
C GLU A 32 3.49 8.96 -1.71
N GLU A 33 2.28 8.92 -1.18
CA GLU A 33 1.17 8.18 -1.77
C GLU A 33 -0.13 8.98 -1.71
N LEU A 34 -0.92 8.90 -2.80
CA LEU A 34 -2.27 9.45 -2.88
C LEU A 34 -3.18 8.44 -3.58
N PHE A 35 -4.28 8.09 -2.96
CA PHE A 35 -5.30 7.26 -3.57
C PHE A 35 -6.71 7.67 -3.14
N MET A 36 -7.70 7.27 -3.92
CA MET A 36 -9.11 7.46 -3.62
C MET A 36 -9.74 6.16 -3.18
N THR A 37 -10.57 6.23 -2.14
CA THR A 37 -11.29 5.06 -1.63
C THR A 37 -12.58 5.49 -0.94
N SER A 38 -13.48 4.54 -0.69
CA SER A 38 -14.64 4.76 0.19
C SER A 38 -14.23 4.61 1.66
N THR A 39 -14.87 5.37 2.54
CA THR A 39 -14.65 5.26 3.98
C THR A 39 -15.02 3.88 4.55
N HIS A 40 -15.88 3.13 3.85
CA HIS A 40 -16.28 1.77 4.24
C HIS A 40 -15.34 0.67 3.68
N HIS A 41 -14.46 1.00 2.74
CA HIS A 41 -13.47 0.07 2.24
C HIS A 41 -12.36 -0.15 3.26
N TYR A 42 -11.67 -1.28 3.14
CA TYR A 42 -10.44 -1.54 3.87
C TYR A 42 -9.25 -0.90 3.18
N ILE A 43 -8.27 -0.50 3.96
CA ILE A 43 -6.93 -0.13 3.49
C ILE A 43 -5.95 -1.08 4.14
N MET A 44 -5.20 -1.80 3.32
CA MET A 44 -4.12 -2.68 3.77
C MET A 44 -2.80 -1.92 3.74
N PHE A 45 -2.05 -2.01 4.82
CA PHE A 45 -0.74 -1.39 4.99
C PHE A 45 0.30 -2.51 5.10
N PHE A 46 1.18 -2.58 4.11
CA PHE A 46 2.28 -3.54 4.09
C PHE A 46 3.55 -2.89 4.57
N THR A 47 4.37 -3.63 5.31
CA THR A 47 5.61 -3.12 5.90
C THR A 47 6.85 -3.79 5.31
N ASN A 48 7.99 -3.13 5.46
CA ASN A 48 9.29 -3.64 5.01
C ASN A 48 9.67 -4.98 5.67
N THR A 49 9.13 -5.27 6.84
CA THR A 49 9.34 -6.54 7.55
C THR A 49 8.41 -7.67 7.10
N GLY A 50 7.61 -7.44 6.04
CA GLY A 50 6.71 -8.45 5.49
C GLY A 50 5.42 -8.66 6.29
N ARG A 51 5.01 -7.68 7.06
CA ARG A 51 3.72 -7.70 7.78
C ARG A 51 2.67 -6.88 7.05
N VAL A 52 1.41 -7.18 7.33
CA VAL A 52 0.25 -6.42 6.86
C VAL A 52 -0.64 -6.04 8.02
N TYR A 53 -1.12 -4.80 8.00
CA TYR A 53 -2.12 -4.23 8.90
C TYR A 53 -3.32 -3.78 8.10
N ARG A 54 -4.45 -3.61 8.74
CA ARG A 54 -5.68 -3.21 8.06
C ARG A 54 -6.47 -2.21 8.91
N LEU A 55 -6.97 -1.16 8.25
CA LEU A 55 -7.92 -0.21 8.79
C LEU A 55 -9.11 -0.06 7.84
N LYS A 56 -10.26 0.30 8.38
CA LYS A 56 -11.36 0.88 7.59
C LYS A 56 -11.02 2.34 7.26
N GLY A 57 -11.42 2.83 6.09
CA GLY A 57 -11.20 4.21 5.71
C GLY A 57 -11.74 5.22 6.73
N TYR A 58 -12.88 4.89 7.40
CA TYR A 58 -13.43 5.77 8.45
C TYR A 58 -12.57 5.85 9.72
N GLU A 59 -11.69 4.88 9.99
CA GLU A 59 -10.78 4.90 11.14
C GLU A 59 -9.62 5.89 10.94
N ILE A 60 -9.37 6.34 9.71
CA ILE A 60 -8.37 7.38 9.42
C ILE A 60 -8.98 8.75 9.72
N PRO A 61 -8.29 9.60 10.50
CA PRO A 61 -8.81 10.92 10.86
C PRO A 61 -9.06 11.80 9.63
N GLU A 62 -10.13 12.57 9.66
CA GLU A 62 -10.36 13.64 8.71
C GLU A 62 -9.57 14.89 9.12
N ALA A 63 -8.97 15.57 8.15
CA ALA A 63 -8.17 16.75 8.42
C ALA A 63 -8.35 17.84 7.37
N SER A 64 -8.15 19.10 7.79
CA SER A 64 -8.19 20.27 6.91
C SER A 64 -6.94 20.36 6.02
N ARG A 65 -6.97 21.28 5.03
CA ARG A 65 -5.84 21.55 4.13
C ARG A 65 -4.57 22.04 4.84
N THR A 66 -4.72 22.61 6.02
CA THR A 66 -3.63 23.16 6.83
C THR A 66 -3.13 22.18 7.88
N ALA A 67 -3.78 21.03 8.02
CA ALA A 67 -3.36 20.00 8.96
C ALA A 67 -2.11 19.27 8.46
N ARG A 68 -1.29 18.84 9.42
CA ARG A 68 -0.09 18.01 9.16
C ARG A 68 -0.40 16.52 9.07
N GLY A 69 -1.61 16.10 9.47
CA GLY A 69 -2.01 14.70 9.55
C GLY A 69 -1.67 14.07 10.91
N THR A 70 -1.85 12.75 10.98
CA THR A 70 -1.58 11.93 12.16
C THR A 70 -0.50 10.91 11.82
N ALA A 71 0.49 10.75 12.69
CA ALA A 71 1.52 9.74 12.49
C ALA A 71 0.88 8.34 12.42
N ILE A 72 1.25 7.56 11.41
CA ILE A 72 0.64 6.23 11.16
C ILE A 72 0.82 5.27 12.35
N ILE A 73 1.87 5.43 13.11
CA ILE A 73 2.12 4.64 14.32
C ILE A 73 1.04 4.83 15.39
N ASN A 74 0.30 5.94 15.35
CA ASN A 74 -0.83 6.18 16.27
C ASN A 74 -2.10 5.42 15.82
N LEU A 75 -2.13 4.91 14.59
CA LEU A 75 -3.27 4.18 14.04
C LEU A 75 -3.00 2.68 13.93
N LEU A 76 -1.75 2.29 13.72
CA LEU A 76 -1.30 0.91 13.56
C LEU A 76 -0.32 0.52 14.66
N GLN A 77 -0.43 -0.71 15.15
CA GLN A 77 0.51 -1.25 16.15
C GLN A 77 1.79 -1.74 15.46
N LEU A 78 2.54 -0.82 14.88
CA LEU A 78 3.80 -1.14 14.22
C LEU A 78 4.86 -1.58 15.24
N MET A 79 5.67 -2.56 14.83
CA MET A 79 6.86 -2.96 15.58
C MET A 79 7.96 -1.89 15.46
N PRO A 80 8.93 -1.87 16.37
CA PRO A 80 10.12 -1.02 16.20
C PRO A 80 10.77 -1.25 14.81
N ASP A 81 11.21 -0.18 14.16
CA ASP A 81 11.85 -0.18 12.83
C ASP A 81 10.98 -0.65 11.66
N GLU A 82 9.70 -0.89 11.89
CA GLU A 82 8.73 -1.20 10.84
C GLU A 82 8.34 0.08 10.09
N LYS A 83 8.40 0.02 8.74
CA LYS A 83 8.03 1.11 7.84
C LYS A 83 7.00 0.65 6.84
N ILE A 84 6.01 1.48 6.54
CA ILE A 84 5.04 1.21 5.48
C ILE A 84 5.76 1.28 4.13
N THR A 85 5.59 0.26 3.31
CA THR A 85 6.16 0.16 1.96
C THR A 85 5.10 0.16 0.86
N ALA A 86 3.87 -0.24 1.18
CA ALA A 86 2.75 -0.20 0.24
C ALA A 86 1.42 -0.04 0.97
N MET A 87 0.46 0.62 0.31
CA MET A 87 -0.92 0.76 0.76
C MET A 87 -1.86 0.33 -0.34
N ILE A 88 -2.78 -0.57 -0.05
CA ILE A 88 -3.73 -1.13 -1.00
C ILE A 88 -5.15 -0.92 -0.48
N PRO A 89 -5.96 -0.06 -1.12
CA PRO A 89 -7.39 0.03 -0.82
C PRO A 89 -8.11 -1.20 -1.39
N ILE A 90 -9.00 -1.80 -0.60
CA ILE A 90 -9.74 -3.01 -0.95
C ILE A 90 -11.21 -2.81 -0.61
N ASP A 91 -12.05 -2.98 -1.61
CA ASP A 91 -13.52 -2.98 -1.45
C ASP A 91 -14.02 -4.36 -0.99
N GLU A 92 -13.57 -5.41 -1.66
CA GLU A 92 -13.97 -6.79 -1.40
C GLU A 92 -12.78 -7.74 -1.57
N TYR A 93 -12.84 -8.88 -0.87
CA TYR A 93 -11.90 -10.00 -1.05
C TYR A 93 -12.50 -10.99 -2.04
N LYS A 94 -12.21 -10.80 -3.33
CA LYS A 94 -12.76 -11.63 -4.42
C LYS A 94 -11.80 -12.75 -4.82
N GLU A 95 -12.35 -13.91 -5.14
CA GLU A 95 -11.59 -14.96 -5.82
C GLU A 95 -11.08 -14.47 -7.18
N GLY A 96 -9.92 -14.97 -7.57
CA GLY A 96 -9.29 -14.56 -8.84
C GLY A 96 -8.51 -13.25 -8.78
N GLN A 97 -8.47 -12.59 -7.65
CA GLN A 97 -7.65 -11.41 -7.39
C GLN A 97 -6.46 -11.78 -6.51
N TYR A 98 -5.32 -11.16 -6.80
CA TYR A 98 -4.05 -11.48 -6.14
C TYR A 98 -3.32 -10.24 -5.67
N LEU A 99 -2.47 -10.41 -4.69
CA LEU A 99 -1.44 -9.46 -4.33
C LEU A 99 -0.10 -9.98 -4.83
N PHE A 100 0.54 -9.21 -5.69
CA PHE A 100 1.87 -9.47 -6.20
C PHE A 100 2.88 -8.68 -5.38
N MET A 101 3.86 -9.36 -4.81
CA MET A 101 4.84 -8.80 -3.89
C MET A 101 6.24 -8.94 -4.47
N ALA A 102 7.07 -7.93 -4.23
CA ALA A 102 8.48 -7.96 -4.59
C ALA A 102 9.35 -7.59 -3.40
N THR A 103 10.48 -8.28 -3.25
CA THR A 103 11.47 -8.00 -2.22
C THR A 103 12.68 -7.25 -2.77
N LYS A 104 13.43 -6.64 -1.89
CA LYS A 104 14.65 -5.89 -2.21
C LYS A 104 15.71 -6.75 -2.92
N LYS A 105 15.80 -8.03 -2.57
CA LYS A 105 16.71 -9.01 -3.21
C LYS A 105 16.16 -9.62 -4.51
N GLY A 106 15.01 -9.13 -5.00
CA GLY A 106 14.44 -9.53 -6.30
C GLY A 106 13.57 -10.78 -6.27
N LEU A 107 13.20 -11.26 -5.09
CA LEU A 107 12.21 -12.34 -4.98
C LEU A 107 10.80 -11.79 -5.22
N VAL A 108 9.98 -12.57 -5.90
CA VAL A 108 8.58 -12.25 -6.16
C VAL A 108 7.65 -13.35 -5.67
N LYS A 109 6.45 -12.94 -5.32
CA LYS A 109 5.42 -13.83 -4.82
C LYS A 109 4.04 -13.33 -5.28
N LYS A 110 3.14 -14.26 -5.59
CA LYS A 110 1.74 -13.98 -5.85
C LYS A 110 0.86 -14.75 -4.87
N THR A 111 -0.03 -14.09 -4.17
CA THR A 111 -0.90 -14.70 -3.15
C THR A 111 -2.35 -14.26 -3.38
N PRO A 112 -3.34 -15.18 -3.31
CA PRO A 112 -4.74 -14.80 -3.38
C PRO A 112 -5.09 -13.77 -2.32
N ILE A 113 -5.88 -12.76 -2.69
CA ILE A 113 -6.27 -11.70 -1.75
C ILE A 113 -7.12 -12.24 -0.60
N THR A 114 -7.84 -13.34 -0.83
CA THR A 114 -8.67 -14.02 0.17
C THR A 114 -7.87 -14.54 1.36
N ASP A 115 -6.57 -14.82 1.19
CA ASP A 115 -5.67 -15.23 2.27
C ASP A 115 -5.44 -14.11 3.30
N TYR A 116 -5.79 -12.88 2.96
CA TYR A 116 -5.67 -11.68 3.81
C TYR A 116 -7.01 -11.21 4.40
N ALA A 117 -8.09 -11.98 4.23
CA ALA A 117 -9.42 -11.58 4.70
C ALA A 117 -9.50 -11.39 6.23
N ASN A 118 -8.63 -12.03 6.99
CA ASN A 118 -8.65 -12.05 8.47
C ASN A 118 -7.44 -11.33 9.10
N VAL A 119 -7.08 -10.16 8.59
CA VAL A 119 -6.02 -9.33 9.19
C VAL A 119 -6.49 -8.76 10.52
N ARG A 120 -5.70 -8.95 11.58
CA ARG A 120 -5.95 -8.45 12.93
C ARG A 120 -5.28 -7.09 13.13
N LYS A 121 -5.72 -6.32 14.16
CA LYS A 121 -5.10 -5.03 14.53
C LYS A 121 -3.61 -5.14 14.89
N THR A 122 -3.18 -6.30 15.40
CA THR A 122 -1.77 -6.59 15.72
C THR A 122 -0.92 -6.92 14.49
N GLY A 123 -1.52 -6.89 13.31
CA GLY A 123 -0.87 -7.27 12.06
C GLY A 123 -0.83 -8.79 11.85
N LEU A 124 -0.48 -9.16 10.63
CA LEU A 124 -0.39 -10.53 10.16
C LEU A 124 0.86 -10.66 9.27
N ALA A 125 1.55 -11.80 9.31
CA ALA A 125 2.62 -12.04 8.35
C ALA A 125 2.05 -12.12 6.92
N ALA A 126 2.53 -11.27 6.02
CA ALA A 126 2.11 -11.21 4.63
C ALA A 126 3.01 -12.05 3.71
N ILE A 127 4.25 -12.19 4.08
CA ILE A 127 5.31 -12.95 3.39
C ILE A 127 6.34 -13.38 4.42
N THR A 128 6.98 -14.52 4.22
CA THR A 128 8.16 -14.91 4.97
C THR A 128 9.40 -14.42 4.24
N LEU A 129 10.08 -13.43 4.80
CA LEU A 129 11.29 -12.86 4.23
C LEU A 129 12.50 -13.74 4.56
N ARG A 130 13.43 -13.81 3.61
CA ARG A 130 14.78 -14.36 3.86
C ARG A 130 15.58 -13.41 4.74
N GLU A 131 16.66 -13.91 5.31
CA GLU A 131 17.59 -13.12 6.10
C GLU A 131 18.09 -11.89 5.32
N GLU A 132 18.11 -10.74 5.97
CA GLU A 132 18.50 -9.44 5.40
C GLU A 132 17.72 -9.02 4.13
N ASP A 133 16.51 -9.52 3.93
CA ASP A 133 15.64 -9.07 2.85
C ASP A 133 14.51 -8.20 3.39
N GLU A 134 13.91 -7.39 2.52
CA GLU A 134 12.84 -6.48 2.84
C GLU A 134 11.74 -6.56 1.76
N LEU A 135 10.48 -6.48 2.18
CA LEU A 135 9.38 -6.25 1.26
C LEU A 135 9.42 -4.79 0.80
N ILE A 136 9.49 -4.56 -0.52
CA ILE A 136 9.61 -3.21 -1.08
C ILE A 136 8.35 -2.74 -1.79
N GLU A 137 7.55 -3.64 -2.33
CA GLU A 137 6.36 -3.26 -3.09
C GLU A 137 5.30 -4.37 -3.06
N VAL A 138 4.04 -3.95 -3.08
CA VAL A 138 2.87 -4.81 -3.23
C VAL A 138 1.94 -4.16 -4.24
N LYS A 139 1.49 -4.92 -5.23
CA LYS A 139 0.52 -4.48 -6.23
C LYS A 139 -0.65 -5.46 -6.31
N PHE A 140 -1.81 -4.91 -6.55
CA PHE A 140 -3.00 -5.69 -6.84
C PHE A 140 -2.97 -6.18 -8.29
N THR A 141 -3.29 -7.44 -8.53
CA THR A 141 -3.37 -8.03 -9.87
C THR A 141 -4.64 -8.87 -10.04
N ASP A 142 -5.08 -9.04 -11.29
CA ASP A 142 -6.32 -9.73 -11.66
C ASP A 142 -6.13 -10.87 -12.68
N GLN A 143 -4.95 -11.47 -12.72
CA GLN A 143 -4.54 -12.65 -13.50
C GLN A 143 -4.06 -12.42 -14.93
N ASP A 144 -4.10 -11.23 -15.48
CA ASP A 144 -3.67 -11.00 -16.85
C ASP A 144 -2.82 -9.73 -17.03
N GLN A 145 -1.91 -9.51 -16.08
CA GLN A 145 -1.05 -8.33 -16.10
C GLN A 145 0.42 -8.70 -16.30
N ASP A 146 1.12 -7.84 -17.01
CA ASP A 146 2.56 -7.93 -17.10
C ASP A 146 3.21 -7.21 -15.91
N ILE A 147 4.18 -7.85 -15.33
CA ILE A 147 5.00 -7.34 -14.24
C ILE A 147 6.30 -6.82 -14.82
N ILE A 148 6.65 -5.60 -14.45
CA ILE A 148 7.93 -5.00 -14.80
C ILE A 148 8.71 -4.75 -13.51
N LEU A 149 9.89 -5.34 -13.41
CA LEU A 149 10.83 -5.10 -12.33
C LEU A 149 12.00 -4.27 -12.86
N VAL A 150 12.34 -3.22 -12.14
CA VAL A 150 13.46 -2.34 -12.46
C VAL A 150 14.40 -2.26 -11.27
N THR A 151 15.67 -2.53 -11.50
CA THR A 151 16.70 -2.41 -10.46
C THR A 151 17.19 -0.97 -10.31
N LYS A 152 17.84 -0.68 -9.19
CA LYS A 152 18.47 0.62 -8.91
C LYS A 152 19.43 1.08 -10.04
N TYR A 153 20.09 0.16 -10.72
CA TYR A 153 21.06 0.46 -11.78
C TYR A 153 20.46 0.35 -13.19
N GLY A 154 19.11 0.34 -13.30
CA GLY A 154 18.43 0.42 -14.58
C GLY A 154 18.27 -0.90 -15.33
N GLN A 155 18.57 -2.04 -14.72
CA GLN A 155 18.22 -3.33 -15.31
C GLN A 155 16.72 -3.53 -15.22
N CYS A 156 16.10 -3.97 -16.30
CA CYS A 156 14.66 -4.16 -16.39
C CYS A 156 14.32 -5.55 -16.93
N ILE A 157 13.32 -6.18 -16.32
CA ILE A 157 12.73 -7.42 -16.80
C ILE A 157 11.21 -7.29 -16.84
N ARG A 158 10.60 -7.87 -17.85
CA ARG A 158 9.14 -7.99 -18.00
C ARG A 158 8.75 -9.45 -18.13
N PHE A 159 7.69 -9.85 -17.43
CA PHE A 159 7.10 -11.19 -17.51
C PHE A 159 5.60 -11.10 -17.17
N ASN A 160 4.84 -12.09 -17.60
CA ASN A 160 3.42 -12.16 -17.26
C ASN A 160 3.23 -12.71 -15.84
N GLU A 161 2.28 -12.19 -15.08
CA GLU A 161 1.99 -12.67 -13.73
C GLU A 161 1.60 -14.16 -13.66
N LYS A 162 1.11 -14.74 -14.78
CA LYS A 162 0.81 -16.17 -14.88
C LYS A 162 2.04 -17.06 -14.78
N ASP A 163 3.22 -16.52 -15.09
CA ASP A 163 4.50 -17.24 -14.98
C ASP A 163 4.90 -17.45 -13.50
N VAL A 164 4.26 -16.71 -12.59
CA VAL A 164 4.46 -16.85 -11.16
C VAL A 164 3.30 -17.64 -10.54
N ARG A 165 3.61 -18.84 -10.04
CA ARG A 165 2.63 -19.68 -9.35
C ARG A 165 2.12 -18.98 -8.10
N ALA A 166 0.80 -18.99 -7.89
CA ALA A 166 0.21 -18.52 -6.65
C ALA A 166 0.64 -19.40 -5.46
N THR A 167 1.04 -18.77 -4.37
CA THR A 167 1.45 -19.42 -3.12
C THR A 167 0.69 -18.84 -1.95
N GLY A 168 0.65 -19.57 -0.83
CA GLY A 168 0.01 -19.13 0.38
C GLY A 168 0.70 -17.92 1.03
N ARG A 169 0.04 -17.32 1.98
CA ARG A 169 0.48 -16.10 2.67
C ARG A 169 1.86 -16.24 3.34
N THR A 170 2.16 -17.37 3.94
CA THR A 170 3.40 -17.61 4.70
C THR A 170 4.55 -18.20 3.87
N SER A 171 4.41 -18.23 2.55
CA SER A 171 5.50 -18.65 1.66
C SER A 171 6.56 -17.59 1.58
#